data_19c4d533910bdb9d916c75c1e3aa007a
#
_entry.id   19c4d533910bdb9d916c75c1e3aa007a
#
_cell.length_a   1.000
_cell.length_b   1.000
_cell.length_c   1.000
_cell.angle_alpha   90.00
_cell.angle_beta   90.00
_cell.angle_gamma   90.00
#
_symmetry.space_group_name_H-M   'P 1'
#
loop_
_entity.id
_entity.type
_entity.pdbx_description
1 polymer ?
#
loop_
_entity_poly.entity_id
_entity_poly.type
_entity_poly.pdbx_seq_one_letter_code
_entity_poly.pdbx_strand_id
1 'polypeptide(L)'
;KDIFAVGNAAYAMYEKAPENIQVVFPMHHGVIARFHEMQYLLRALLKREGRYPNGAEYVIAAPTDVTEVEKKAFYDLVHHSAARAKTVRIVDRAIADAVGIGLDVFSAKGIFVVNFGGETTELSVLSGGKTVLSRLLPVGGAALDEAIVGSVRHNKEFLIGRITAEQLRWQCGILKNTNRRKLTVAGRDLAMGVPGARQISDGLVRAAMKDSLSEIVRAIQSMIERTPPDVRSEILKSGIY
;
A
#
# COMPACT_ATOMS: atom_id res chain seq x y z
N LYS A 1 -14.92 2.20 -24.04
CA LYS A 1 -14.50 1.07 -23.16
C LYS A 1 -15.49 1.02 -22.01
N ASP A 2 -16.17 -0.10 -21.85
CA ASP A 2 -17.15 -0.27 -20.78
C ASP A 2 -16.47 -0.80 -19.54
N ILE A 3 -16.95 -0.37 -18.36
CA ILE A 3 -16.44 -0.87 -17.08
C ILE A 3 -17.26 -2.08 -16.69
N PHE A 4 -16.57 -3.21 -16.56
CA PHE A 4 -17.19 -4.48 -16.21
C PHE A 4 -17.31 -4.66 -14.69
N ALA A 5 -16.27 -4.31 -13.93
CA ALA A 5 -16.21 -4.45 -12.48
C ALA A 5 -15.28 -3.42 -11.85
N VAL A 6 -15.46 -3.15 -10.54
CA VAL A 6 -14.57 -2.31 -9.73
C VAL A 6 -14.30 -2.93 -8.36
N GLY A 7 -13.19 -2.54 -7.74
CA GLY A 7 -12.81 -3.01 -6.39
C GLY A 7 -12.51 -4.51 -6.36
N ASN A 8 -12.97 -5.19 -5.31
CA ASN A 8 -12.68 -6.61 -5.09
C ASN A 8 -13.12 -7.52 -6.26
N ALA A 9 -14.23 -7.19 -6.93
CA ALA A 9 -14.70 -7.96 -8.08
C ALA A 9 -13.73 -7.85 -9.27
N ALA A 10 -13.16 -6.66 -9.52
CA ALA A 10 -12.12 -6.48 -10.53
C ALA A 10 -10.81 -7.18 -10.10
N TYR A 11 -10.42 -7.04 -8.84
CA TYR A 11 -9.19 -7.67 -8.32
C TYR A 11 -9.24 -9.20 -8.40
N ALA A 12 -10.38 -9.82 -8.14
CA ALA A 12 -10.54 -11.28 -8.26
C ALA A 12 -10.30 -11.81 -9.68
N MET A 13 -10.44 -10.96 -10.71
CA MET A 13 -10.16 -11.30 -12.12
C MET A 13 -8.70 -11.05 -12.51
N TYR A 14 -7.90 -10.41 -11.67
CA TYR A 14 -6.50 -10.13 -11.96
C TYR A 14 -5.72 -11.42 -12.25
N GLU A 15 -4.93 -11.41 -13.31
CA GLU A 15 -4.20 -12.58 -13.85
C GLU A 15 -5.09 -13.77 -14.34
N LYS A 16 -6.43 -13.61 -14.33
CA LYS A 16 -7.39 -14.64 -14.73
C LYS A 16 -8.38 -14.16 -15.79
N ALA A 17 -8.38 -12.85 -16.06
CA ALA A 17 -9.28 -12.26 -17.03
C ALA A 17 -8.98 -12.77 -18.45
N PRO A 18 -10.02 -12.98 -19.29
CA PRO A 18 -9.82 -13.29 -20.70
C PRO A 18 -9.20 -12.08 -21.44
N GLU A 19 -8.66 -12.33 -22.64
CA GLU A 19 -7.89 -11.32 -23.41
C GLU A 19 -8.64 -10.01 -23.72
N ASN A 20 -9.96 -10.08 -23.77
CA ASN A 20 -10.82 -8.89 -24.01
C ASN A 20 -11.11 -8.06 -22.74
N ILE A 21 -10.68 -8.52 -21.57
CA ILE A 21 -10.86 -7.82 -20.29
C ILE A 21 -9.48 -7.47 -19.69
N GLN A 22 -9.27 -6.19 -19.43
CA GLN A 22 -8.07 -5.70 -18.78
C GLN A 22 -8.38 -5.24 -17.35
N VAL A 23 -7.69 -5.81 -16.37
CA VAL A 23 -7.69 -5.29 -14.99
C VAL A 23 -6.65 -4.19 -14.88
N VAL A 24 -7.09 -3.02 -14.40
CA VAL A 24 -6.26 -1.81 -14.33
C VAL A 24 -6.17 -1.34 -12.89
N PHE A 25 -4.97 -1.01 -12.45
CA PHE A 25 -4.71 -0.32 -11.20
C PHE A 25 -4.51 1.17 -11.50
N PRO A 26 -5.45 2.03 -11.11
CA PRO A 26 -5.39 3.46 -11.49
C PRO A 26 -4.37 4.26 -10.68
N MET A 27 -3.95 3.76 -9.52
CA MET A 27 -2.86 4.31 -8.72
C MET A 27 -1.61 3.46 -8.83
N HIS A 28 -0.45 4.10 -8.76
CA HIS A 28 0.84 3.43 -8.76
C HIS A 28 1.83 4.20 -7.89
N HIS A 29 2.53 3.50 -7.00
CA HIS A 29 3.47 4.10 -6.03
C HIS A 29 2.91 5.30 -5.26
N GLY A 30 1.61 5.22 -4.90
CA GLY A 30 0.95 6.24 -4.08
C GLY A 30 0.43 7.45 -4.87
N VAL A 31 0.59 7.49 -6.20
CA VAL A 31 0.12 8.58 -7.07
C VAL A 31 -0.87 8.11 -8.12
N ILE A 32 -1.62 9.04 -8.72
CA ILE A 32 -2.59 8.73 -9.78
C ILE A 32 -1.84 8.51 -11.09
N ALA A 33 -1.76 7.26 -11.54
CA ALA A 33 -1.12 6.90 -12.79
C ALA A 33 -2.10 6.91 -13.98
N ARG A 34 -3.38 6.65 -13.72
CA ARG A 34 -4.43 6.59 -14.74
C ARG A 34 -5.64 7.40 -14.31
N PHE A 35 -5.68 8.65 -14.71
CA PHE A 35 -6.65 9.63 -14.21
C PHE A 35 -8.10 9.25 -14.54
N HIS A 36 -8.38 8.82 -15.77
CA HIS A 36 -9.74 8.43 -16.18
C HIS A 36 -10.25 7.23 -15.40
N GLU A 37 -9.44 6.19 -15.27
CA GLU A 37 -9.81 4.99 -14.54
C GLU A 37 -9.98 5.31 -13.06
N MET A 38 -9.17 6.23 -12.51
CA MET A 38 -9.33 6.69 -11.13
C MET A 38 -10.63 7.47 -10.91
N GLN A 39 -11.05 8.30 -11.89
CA GLN A 39 -12.37 8.97 -11.84
C GLN A 39 -13.52 7.96 -11.79
N TYR A 40 -13.44 6.90 -12.58
CA TYR A 40 -14.46 5.85 -12.56
C TYR A 40 -14.48 5.10 -11.24
N LEU A 41 -13.32 4.76 -10.71
CA LEU A 41 -13.19 4.10 -9.40
C LEU A 41 -13.78 4.99 -8.30
N LEU A 42 -13.41 6.27 -8.25
CA LEU A 42 -13.95 7.22 -7.28
C LEU A 42 -15.48 7.32 -7.36
N ARG A 43 -16.04 7.45 -8.58
CA ARG A 43 -17.50 7.47 -8.78
C ARG A 43 -18.18 6.21 -8.27
N ALA A 44 -17.59 5.04 -8.53
CA ALA A 44 -18.14 3.76 -8.06
C ALA A 44 -18.12 3.65 -6.55
N LEU A 45 -17.03 4.09 -5.89
CA LEU A 45 -16.91 4.11 -4.45
C LEU A 45 -17.92 5.07 -3.81
N LEU A 46 -18.01 6.31 -4.30
CA LEU A 46 -18.97 7.29 -3.79
C LEU A 46 -20.43 6.83 -3.98
N LYS A 47 -20.76 6.19 -5.11
CA LYS A 47 -22.09 5.63 -5.37
C LYS A 47 -22.43 4.50 -4.39
N ARG A 48 -21.45 3.69 -4.00
CA ARG A 48 -21.63 2.59 -3.05
C ARG A 48 -21.99 3.10 -1.65
N GLU A 49 -21.44 4.24 -1.23
CA GLU A 49 -21.73 4.87 0.06
C GLU A 49 -23.10 5.60 0.11
N GLY A 50 -23.87 5.55 -0.98
CA GLY A 50 -25.31 5.80 -0.97
C GLY A 50 -25.76 7.22 -1.25
N ARG A 51 -24.95 8.26 -1.28
CA ARG A 51 -25.33 9.61 -1.74
C ARG A 51 -24.10 10.41 -2.16
N TYR A 52 -24.18 11.01 -3.36
CA TYR A 52 -23.34 12.17 -3.68
C TYR A 52 -23.91 13.38 -2.92
N PRO A 53 -23.31 13.85 -1.83
CA PRO A 53 -23.79 15.07 -1.22
C PRO A 53 -23.41 16.23 -2.12
N ASN A 54 -24.42 16.83 -2.79
CA ASN A 54 -24.20 18.09 -3.50
C ASN A 54 -23.64 19.12 -2.51
N GLY A 55 -22.46 19.68 -2.84
CA GLY A 55 -21.82 20.69 -2.00
C GLY A 55 -21.08 20.12 -0.78
N ALA A 56 -20.63 18.86 -0.81
CA ALA A 56 -19.79 18.31 0.24
C ALA A 56 -18.40 18.94 0.26
N GLU A 57 -17.81 18.95 1.44
CA GLU A 57 -16.41 19.28 1.64
C GLU A 57 -15.58 17.97 1.59
N TYR A 58 -14.50 17.99 0.83
CA TYR A 58 -13.60 16.84 0.67
C TYR A 58 -12.25 17.13 1.29
N VAL A 59 -11.76 16.20 2.09
CA VAL A 59 -10.38 16.18 2.58
C VAL A 59 -9.70 14.97 1.97
N ILE A 60 -8.58 15.19 1.30
CA ILE A 60 -7.78 14.14 0.64
C ILE A 60 -6.47 14.02 1.37
N ALA A 61 -6.19 12.85 1.94
CA ALA A 61 -4.90 12.52 2.48
C ALA A 61 -3.97 12.04 1.33
N ALA A 62 -3.00 12.86 0.97
CA ALA A 62 -1.99 12.54 -0.04
C ALA A 62 -0.65 12.21 0.62
N PRO A 63 0.22 11.38 0.00
CA PRO A 63 1.56 11.17 0.52
C PRO A 63 2.30 12.50 0.68
N THR A 64 3.07 12.64 1.75
CA THR A 64 3.74 13.90 2.06
C THR A 64 4.83 14.24 1.05
N ASP A 65 5.53 13.20 0.56
CA ASP A 65 6.67 13.31 -0.36
C ASP A 65 6.23 13.14 -1.84
N VAL A 66 5.22 13.93 -2.24
CA VAL A 66 4.73 14.00 -3.63
C VAL A 66 4.90 15.40 -4.20
N THR A 67 5.04 15.49 -5.52
CA THR A 67 5.20 16.75 -6.24
C THR A 67 3.91 17.59 -6.22
N GLU A 68 4.03 18.89 -6.47
CA GLU A 68 2.85 19.77 -6.59
C GLU A 68 1.93 19.37 -7.75
N VAL A 69 2.48 18.79 -8.83
CA VAL A 69 1.70 18.27 -9.95
C VAL A 69 0.85 17.06 -9.52
N GLU A 70 1.42 16.16 -8.75
CA GLU A 70 0.71 15.00 -8.20
C GLU A 70 -0.36 15.42 -7.19
N LYS A 71 -0.07 16.40 -6.32
CA LYS A 71 -1.08 16.99 -5.41
C LYS A 71 -2.23 17.61 -6.21
N LYS A 72 -1.91 18.34 -7.28
CA LYS A 72 -2.91 18.90 -8.18
C LYS A 72 -3.78 17.81 -8.83
N ALA A 73 -3.21 16.68 -9.23
CA ALA A 73 -3.98 15.57 -9.78
C ALA A 73 -5.01 15.02 -8.79
N PHE A 74 -4.68 14.92 -7.50
CA PHE A 74 -5.65 14.55 -6.45
C PHE A 74 -6.76 15.60 -6.30
N TYR A 75 -6.42 16.89 -6.33
CA TYR A 75 -7.40 17.97 -6.30
C TYR A 75 -8.35 17.90 -7.51
N ASP A 76 -7.79 17.82 -8.70
CA ASP A 76 -8.53 17.79 -9.97
C ASP A 76 -9.42 16.55 -10.08
N LEU A 77 -8.99 15.40 -9.53
CA LEU A 77 -9.78 14.18 -9.48
C LEU A 77 -11.13 14.39 -8.81
N VAL A 78 -11.16 15.08 -7.66
CA VAL A 78 -12.39 15.35 -6.90
C VAL A 78 -13.13 16.55 -7.47
N HIS A 79 -12.41 17.63 -7.80
CA HIS A 79 -13.00 18.87 -8.30
C HIS A 79 -13.75 18.68 -9.63
N HIS A 80 -13.19 17.90 -10.54
CA HIS A 80 -13.82 17.59 -11.85
C HIS A 80 -14.64 16.29 -11.82
N SER A 81 -14.78 15.64 -10.66
CA SER A 81 -15.68 14.50 -10.52
C SER A 81 -17.14 14.98 -10.48
N ALA A 82 -18.09 14.04 -10.69
CA ALA A 82 -19.52 14.33 -10.55
C ALA A 82 -19.95 14.72 -9.13
N ALA A 83 -19.00 14.78 -8.19
CA ALA A 83 -19.24 15.01 -6.76
C ALA A 83 -19.61 16.44 -6.40
N ARG A 84 -19.52 17.42 -7.33
CA ARG A 84 -19.83 18.85 -7.11
C ARG A 84 -19.32 19.34 -5.76
N ALA A 85 -18.02 19.16 -5.52
CA ALA A 85 -17.37 19.53 -4.26
C ALA A 85 -17.56 21.02 -3.99
N LYS A 86 -17.94 21.38 -2.76
CA LYS A 86 -17.95 22.77 -2.27
C LYS A 86 -16.52 23.24 -2.02
N THR A 87 -15.73 22.42 -1.35
CA THR A 87 -14.31 22.63 -1.09
C THR A 87 -13.55 21.32 -1.21
N VAL A 88 -12.31 21.40 -1.65
CA VAL A 88 -11.36 20.28 -1.66
C VAL A 88 -10.10 20.74 -0.95
N ARG A 89 -9.69 20.01 0.08
CA ARG A 89 -8.46 20.26 0.84
C ARG A 89 -7.56 19.04 0.74
N ILE A 90 -6.28 19.26 0.55
CA ILE A 90 -5.27 18.21 0.60
C ILE A 90 -4.53 18.35 1.94
N VAL A 91 -4.37 17.26 2.64
CA VAL A 91 -3.61 17.15 3.89
C VAL A 91 -2.52 16.10 3.74
N ASP A 92 -1.44 16.26 4.46
CA ASP A 92 -0.38 15.25 4.54
C ASP A 92 -0.94 13.97 5.14
N ARG A 93 -0.72 12.85 4.46
CA ARG A 93 -1.22 11.54 4.90
C ARG A 93 -0.72 11.20 6.30
N ALA A 94 0.54 11.49 6.60
CA ALA A 94 1.13 11.24 7.92
C ALA A 94 0.36 11.93 9.06
N ILE A 95 -0.13 13.16 8.84
CA ILE A 95 -0.96 13.88 9.82
C ILE A 95 -2.31 13.19 9.95
N ALA A 96 -2.94 12.82 8.81
CA ALA A 96 -4.22 12.13 8.82
C ALA A 96 -4.13 10.76 9.52
N ASP A 97 -3.06 10.01 9.26
CA ASP A 97 -2.79 8.71 9.89
C ASP A 97 -2.62 8.85 11.41
N ALA A 98 -1.80 9.81 11.87
CA ALA A 98 -1.58 10.06 13.27
C ALA A 98 -2.88 10.45 14.01
N VAL A 99 -3.69 11.35 13.43
CA VAL A 99 -5.00 11.71 13.96
C VAL A 99 -5.95 10.50 13.96
N GLY A 100 -5.93 9.70 12.89
CA GLY A 100 -6.78 8.52 12.74
C GLY A 100 -6.55 7.45 13.81
N ILE A 101 -5.32 7.32 14.31
CA ILE A 101 -4.98 6.42 15.42
C ILE A 101 -5.07 7.09 16.80
N GLY A 102 -5.61 8.31 16.86
CA GLY A 102 -5.90 9.02 18.10
C GLY A 102 -4.75 9.78 18.73
N LEU A 103 -3.69 10.10 17.96
CA LEU A 103 -2.57 10.91 18.48
C LEU A 103 -2.89 12.40 18.41
N ASP A 104 -2.52 13.13 19.47
CA ASP A 104 -2.57 14.60 19.46
C ASP A 104 -1.33 15.15 18.74
N VAL A 105 -1.47 15.37 17.44
CA VAL A 105 -0.38 15.85 16.59
C VAL A 105 0.05 17.27 16.91
N PHE A 106 -0.81 18.09 17.52
CA PHE A 106 -0.53 19.51 17.76
C PHE A 106 0.29 19.72 19.03
N SER A 107 0.03 18.95 20.09
CA SER A 107 0.77 19.06 21.35
C SER A 107 2.01 18.15 21.39
N ALA A 108 2.07 17.12 20.54
CA ALA A 108 3.17 16.19 20.55
C ALA A 108 4.47 16.81 20.04
N LYS A 109 5.56 16.61 20.79
CA LYS A 109 6.91 17.09 20.44
C LYS A 109 7.64 16.18 19.46
N GLY A 110 7.19 14.92 19.31
CA GLY A 110 7.78 13.98 18.39
C GLY A 110 6.90 12.73 18.22
N ILE A 111 6.45 12.48 17.00
CA ILE A 111 5.69 11.30 16.60
C ILE A 111 6.41 10.71 15.39
N PHE A 112 6.63 9.40 15.37
CA PHE A 112 7.10 8.69 14.18
C PHE A 112 6.02 7.73 13.70
N VAL A 113 5.50 7.97 12.50
CA VAL A 113 4.47 7.14 11.85
C VAL A 113 5.08 6.37 10.71
N VAL A 114 4.75 5.08 10.63
CA VAL A 114 5.08 4.18 9.51
C VAL A 114 3.78 3.68 8.88
N ASN A 115 3.45 4.21 7.72
CA ASN A 115 2.32 3.74 6.93
C ASN A 115 2.80 2.68 5.92
N PHE A 116 2.57 1.41 6.23
CA PHE A 116 2.91 0.30 5.35
C PHE A 116 1.72 -0.03 4.43
N GLY A 117 1.80 0.44 3.20
CA GLY A 117 0.75 0.32 2.20
C GLY A 117 0.89 -0.88 1.25
N GLY A 118 0.04 -0.90 0.21
CA GLY A 118 0.06 -1.93 -0.82
C GLY A 118 1.28 -1.88 -1.74
N GLU A 119 1.72 -0.71 -2.15
CA GLU A 119 2.87 -0.52 -3.04
C GLU A 119 4.01 0.29 -2.43
N THR A 120 3.72 1.09 -1.40
CA THR A 120 4.66 2.00 -0.77
C THR A 120 4.63 1.89 0.74
N THR A 121 5.76 2.26 1.36
CA THR A 121 5.83 2.53 2.80
C THR A 121 6.20 3.99 3.00
N GLU A 122 5.36 4.76 3.69
CA GLU A 122 5.65 6.14 4.05
C GLU A 122 6.16 6.21 5.49
N LEU A 123 7.32 6.82 5.65
CA LEU A 123 7.94 7.08 6.96
C LEU A 123 7.82 8.57 7.22
N SER A 124 7.28 8.97 8.37
CA SER A 124 7.07 10.38 8.66
C SER A 124 7.34 10.69 10.13
N VAL A 125 8.08 11.77 10.34
CA VAL A 125 8.32 12.36 11.66
C VAL A 125 7.52 13.64 11.78
N LEU A 126 6.66 13.72 12.78
CA LEU A 126 5.79 14.87 13.05
C LEU A 126 6.20 15.53 14.36
N SER A 127 6.06 16.87 14.41
CA SER A 127 6.23 17.66 15.64
C SER A 127 5.40 18.95 15.55
N GLY A 128 4.63 19.28 16.58
CA GLY A 128 3.82 20.49 16.65
C GLY A 128 2.87 20.66 15.46
N GLY A 129 2.22 19.59 15.02
CA GLY A 129 1.24 19.60 13.93
C GLY A 129 1.85 19.70 12.52
N LYS A 130 3.17 19.52 12.37
CA LYS A 130 3.86 19.62 11.08
C LYS A 130 4.72 18.39 10.81
N THR A 131 4.89 18.07 9.53
CA THR A 131 5.85 17.06 9.09
C THR A 131 7.26 17.65 9.11
N VAL A 132 8.14 17.08 9.92
CA VAL A 132 9.55 17.47 10.06
C VAL A 132 10.43 16.76 9.06
N LEU A 133 10.21 15.46 8.90
CA LEU A 133 10.88 14.60 7.92
C LEU A 133 9.85 13.66 7.32
N SER A 134 9.95 13.39 6.03
CA SER A 134 9.20 12.32 5.39
C SER A 134 10.08 11.58 4.36
N ARG A 135 9.70 10.34 4.09
CA ARG A 135 10.29 9.52 3.04
C ARG A 135 9.28 8.50 2.55
N LEU A 136 9.07 8.48 1.24
CA LEU A 136 8.27 7.47 0.57
C LEU A 136 9.19 6.40 -0.02
N LEU A 137 9.00 5.15 0.41
CA LEU A 137 9.72 3.99 -0.11
C LEU A 137 8.83 3.26 -1.12
N PRO A 138 9.35 2.86 -2.30
CA PRO A 138 8.59 2.06 -3.27
C PRO A 138 8.55 0.57 -2.85
N VAL A 139 8.40 0.31 -1.57
CA VAL A 139 8.33 -1.03 -0.97
C VAL A 139 7.06 -1.12 -0.14
N GLY A 140 6.18 -2.02 -0.52
CA GLY A 140 4.91 -2.31 0.17
C GLY A 140 4.54 -3.77 -0.01
N GLY A 141 3.28 -4.11 0.27
CA GLY A 141 2.78 -5.49 0.15
C GLY A 141 3.06 -6.12 -1.20
N ALA A 142 2.95 -5.34 -2.28
CA ALA A 142 3.21 -5.80 -3.65
C ALA A 142 4.64 -6.28 -3.88
N ALA A 143 5.63 -5.57 -3.33
CA ALA A 143 7.04 -5.97 -3.42
C ALA A 143 7.30 -7.28 -2.66
N LEU A 144 6.64 -7.47 -1.51
CA LEU A 144 6.70 -8.72 -0.77
C LEU A 144 6.07 -9.88 -1.55
N ASP A 145 4.93 -9.65 -2.19
CA ASP A 145 4.25 -10.67 -3.00
C ASP A 145 5.10 -11.08 -4.20
N GLU A 146 5.73 -10.12 -4.87
CA GLU A 146 6.64 -10.35 -6.00
C GLU A 146 7.89 -11.13 -5.58
N ALA A 147 8.46 -10.82 -4.41
CA ALA A 147 9.57 -11.56 -3.85
C ALA A 147 9.19 -13.02 -3.54
N ILE A 148 7.96 -13.27 -3.06
CA ILE A 148 7.44 -14.62 -2.84
C ILE A 148 7.28 -15.37 -4.17
N VAL A 149 6.68 -14.76 -5.20
CA VAL A 149 6.56 -15.34 -6.56
C VAL A 149 7.94 -15.72 -7.09
N GLY A 150 8.90 -14.81 -7.03
CA GLY A 150 10.28 -15.05 -7.47
C GLY A 150 10.96 -16.19 -6.71
N SER A 151 10.80 -16.23 -5.39
CA SER A 151 11.37 -17.27 -4.54
C SER A 151 10.77 -18.66 -4.82
N VAL A 152 9.45 -18.74 -4.99
CA VAL A 152 8.77 -20.00 -5.35
C VAL A 152 9.21 -20.46 -6.73
N ARG A 153 9.27 -19.54 -7.70
CA ARG A 153 9.74 -19.84 -9.06
C ARG A 153 11.16 -20.42 -9.04
N HIS A 154 12.06 -19.78 -8.31
CA HIS A 154 13.47 -20.19 -8.27
C HIS A 154 13.68 -21.51 -7.50
N ASN A 155 13.07 -21.65 -6.31
CA ASN A 155 13.34 -22.78 -5.43
C ASN A 155 12.48 -24.02 -5.70
N LYS A 156 11.38 -23.88 -6.44
CA LYS A 156 10.41 -24.96 -6.69
C LYS A 156 10.15 -25.22 -8.17
N GLU A 157 10.76 -24.44 -9.06
CA GLU A 157 10.47 -24.46 -10.50
C GLU A 157 8.95 -24.39 -10.78
N PHE A 158 8.26 -23.57 -9.97
CA PHE A 158 6.82 -23.50 -9.93
C PHE A 158 6.35 -22.05 -9.95
N LEU A 159 5.46 -21.71 -10.89
CA LEU A 159 4.91 -20.37 -11.04
C LEU A 159 3.57 -20.26 -10.33
N ILE A 160 3.48 -19.31 -9.42
CA ILE A 160 2.23 -18.91 -8.75
C ILE A 160 1.84 -17.49 -9.18
N GLY A 161 0.54 -17.18 -9.14
CA GLY A 161 0.05 -15.82 -9.36
C GLY A 161 0.24 -14.93 -8.12
N ARG A 162 0.15 -13.62 -8.33
CA ARG A 162 0.32 -12.60 -7.29
C ARG A 162 -0.72 -12.72 -6.17
N ILE A 163 -1.98 -13.02 -6.51
CA ILE A 163 -3.05 -13.25 -5.51
C ILE A 163 -2.69 -14.43 -4.59
N THR A 164 -2.12 -15.49 -5.16
CA THR A 164 -1.68 -16.65 -4.36
C THR A 164 -0.51 -16.29 -3.44
N ALA A 165 0.43 -15.47 -3.91
CA ALA A 165 1.55 -14.98 -3.10
C ALA A 165 1.06 -14.09 -1.95
N GLU A 166 0.11 -13.20 -2.20
CA GLU A 166 -0.53 -12.38 -1.17
C GLU A 166 -1.21 -13.25 -0.10
N GLN A 167 -1.94 -14.29 -0.49
CA GLN A 167 -2.54 -15.24 0.45
C GLN A 167 -1.47 -15.99 1.28
N LEU A 168 -0.36 -16.39 0.65
CA LEU A 168 0.77 -17.00 1.36
C LEU A 168 1.36 -16.03 2.40
N ARG A 169 1.55 -14.76 2.03
CA ARG A 169 2.06 -13.72 2.94
C ARG A 169 1.16 -13.54 4.17
N TRP A 170 -0.14 -13.48 3.97
CA TRP A 170 -1.10 -13.33 5.08
C TRP A 170 -1.16 -14.56 5.98
N GLN A 171 -1.08 -15.76 5.41
CA GLN A 171 -1.19 -17.01 6.17
C GLN A 171 0.10 -17.38 6.89
N CYS A 172 1.26 -17.06 6.32
CA CYS A 172 2.55 -17.43 6.90
C CYS A 172 3.00 -16.50 8.03
N GLY A 173 2.63 -15.23 7.99
CA GLY A 173 2.93 -14.22 9.01
C GLY A 173 4.41 -14.16 9.45
N ILE A 174 4.92 -12.97 9.66
CA ILE A 174 6.35 -12.77 9.98
C ILE A 174 6.69 -13.21 11.43
N LEU A 175 5.72 -13.02 12.33
CA LEU A 175 5.95 -13.15 13.79
C LEU A 175 5.74 -14.57 14.36
N LYS A 176 5.13 -15.47 13.61
CA LYS A 176 4.95 -16.85 14.09
C LYS A 176 6.15 -17.71 13.72
N ASN A 177 7.01 -17.94 14.69
CA ASN A 177 8.23 -18.73 14.56
C ASN A 177 7.93 -20.25 14.46
N THR A 178 7.10 -20.66 13.53
CA THR A 178 6.77 -22.06 13.28
C THR A 178 7.21 -22.44 11.87
N ASN A 179 8.51 -22.78 11.71
CA ASN A 179 9.07 -23.29 10.44
C ASN A 179 8.47 -24.62 9.96
N ARG A 180 7.28 -24.98 10.44
CA ARG A 180 6.69 -26.31 10.22
C ARG A 180 5.43 -26.30 9.36
N ARG A 181 4.90 -25.12 9.03
CA ARG A 181 3.68 -25.03 8.25
C ARG A 181 3.99 -25.14 6.77
N LYS A 182 3.27 -26.01 6.07
CA LYS A 182 3.30 -26.12 4.62
C LYS A 182 1.91 -25.82 4.10
N LEU A 183 1.82 -24.97 3.11
CA LEU A 183 0.58 -24.60 2.44
C LEU A 183 0.60 -25.13 1.02
N THR A 184 -0.44 -25.85 0.63
CA THR A 184 -0.58 -26.33 -0.73
C THR A 184 -1.20 -25.22 -1.59
N VAL A 185 -0.52 -24.85 -2.66
CA VAL A 185 -0.96 -23.82 -3.60
C VAL A 185 -1.05 -24.37 -5.01
N ALA A 186 -2.02 -23.88 -5.78
CA ALA A 186 -2.13 -24.14 -7.20
C ALA A 186 -1.23 -23.19 -8.00
N GLY A 187 -0.73 -23.67 -9.13
CA GLY A 187 0.12 -22.89 -10.03
C GLY A 187 0.49 -23.70 -11.26
N ARG A 188 1.60 -23.33 -11.92
CA ARG A 188 2.12 -23.99 -13.12
C ARG A 188 3.50 -24.57 -12.85
N ASP A 189 3.66 -25.86 -13.10
CA ASP A 189 4.97 -26.52 -13.12
C ASP A 189 5.77 -26.03 -14.32
N LEU A 190 6.95 -25.47 -14.08
CA LEU A 190 7.76 -24.87 -15.15
C LEU A 190 8.57 -25.91 -15.93
N ALA A 191 8.88 -27.06 -15.32
CA ALA A 191 9.57 -28.12 -16.00
C ALA A 191 8.64 -28.90 -16.96
N MET A 192 7.41 -29.17 -16.52
CA MET A 192 6.42 -29.90 -17.29
C MET A 192 5.48 -29.02 -18.11
N GLY A 193 5.42 -27.71 -17.81
CA GLY A 193 4.54 -26.77 -18.49
C GLY A 193 3.05 -26.89 -18.17
N VAL A 194 2.66 -27.73 -17.20
CA VAL A 194 1.26 -28.05 -16.88
C VAL A 194 0.80 -27.43 -15.56
N PRO A 195 -0.51 -27.21 -15.39
CA PRO A 195 -1.07 -26.85 -14.08
C PRO A 195 -0.80 -27.93 -13.04
N GLY A 196 -0.60 -27.52 -11.81
CA GLY A 196 -0.33 -28.43 -10.71
C GLY A 196 -0.49 -27.80 -9.34
N ALA A 197 -0.11 -28.54 -8.31
CA ALA A 197 -0.08 -28.06 -6.93
C ALA A 197 1.27 -28.34 -6.27
N ARG A 198 1.74 -27.43 -5.41
CA ARG A 198 3.00 -27.56 -4.67
C ARG A 198 2.81 -27.14 -3.22
N GLN A 199 3.57 -27.80 -2.36
CA GLN A 199 3.68 -27.42 -0.95
C GLN A 199 4.76 -26.35 -0.77
N ILE A 200 4.37 -25.20 -0.24
CA ILE A 200 5.24 -24.07 0.07
C ILE A 200 5.36 -23.97 1.59
N SER A 201 6.59 -23.95 2.09
CA SER A 201 6.85 -23.80 3.51
C SER A 201 6.79 -22.32 3.92
N ASP A 202 6.33 -22.05 5.12
CA ASP A 202 6.34 -20.71 5.72
C ASP A 202 7.77 -20.15 5.84
N GLY A 203 8.77 -21.00 6.03
CA GLY A 203 10.18 -20.60 6.03
C GLY A 203 10.63 -20.01 4.69
N LEU A 204 10.20 -20.58 3.56
CA LEU A 204 10.50 -20.04 2.23
C LEU A 204 9.85 -18.69 2.02
N VAL A 205 8.58 -18.55 2.43
CA VAL A 205 7.84 -17.28 2.32
C VAL A 205 8.51 -16.18 3.16
N ARG A 206 8.89 -16.48 4.42
CA ARG A 206 9.60 -15.51 5.26
C ARG A 206 10.97 -15.12 4.71
N ALA A 207 11.73 -16.10 4.22
CA ALA A 207 13.02 -15.84 3.61
C ALA A 207 12.91 -14.93 2.38
N ALA A 208 11.88 -15.13 1.56
CA ALA A 208 11.62 -14.30 0.39
C ALA A 208 11.37 -12.82 0.74
N MET A 209 10.67 -12.53 1.83
CA MET A 209 10.33 -11.17 2.24
C MET A 209 11.46 -10.43 2.96
N LYS A 210 12.51 -11.14 3.39
CA LYS A 210 13.54 -10.61 4.30
C LYS A 210 14.23 -9.36 3.77
N ASP A 211 14.61 -9.34 2.51
CA ASP A 211 15.38 -8.22 1.93
C ASP A 211 14.54 -6.95 1.85
N SER A 212 13.31 -7.04 1.37
CA SER A 212 12.37 -5.91 1.31
C SER A 212 12.06 -5.35 2.70
N LEU A 213 11.87 -6.21 3.70
CA LEU A 213 11.63 -5.78 5.07
C LEU A 213 12.89 -5.14 5.69
N SER A 214 14.07 -5.68 5.38
CA SER A 214 15.35 -5.11 5.83
C SER A 214 15.60 -3.73 5.24
N GLU A 215 15.12 -3.45 4.04
CA GLU A 215 15.17 -2.13 3.43
C GLU A 215 14.35 -1.12 4.23
N ILE A 216 13.12 -1.48 4.61
CA ILE A 216 12.25 -0.63 5.44
C ILE A 216 12.89 -0.36 6.79
N VAL A 217 13.42 -1.39 7.47
CA VAL A 217 14.07 -1.25 8.77
C VAL A 217 15.29 -0.32 8.69
N ARG A 218 16.13 -0.47 7.67
CA ARG A 218 17.27 0.44 7.45
C ARG A 218 16.82 1.88 7.19
N ALA A 219 15.74 2.08 6.46
CA ALA A 219 15.19 3.41 6.21
C ALA A 219 14.64 4.05 7.50
N ILE A 220 13.98 3.27 8.37
CA ILE A 220 13.53 3.72 9.69
C ILE A 220 14.73 4.15 10.54
N GLN A 221 15.77 3.31 10.63
CA GLN A 221 17.01 3.64 11.37
C GLN A 221 17.64 4.93 10.88
N SER A 222 17.84 5.05 9.55
CA SER A 222 18.40 6.26 8.95
C SER A 222 17.56 7.51 9.22
N MET A 223 16.23 7.39 9.26
CA MET A 223 15.36 8.52 9.55
C MET A 223 15.45 8.94 11.02
N ILE A 224 15.51 7.99 11.96
CA ILE A 224 15.73 8.27 13.38
C ILE A 224 17.06 9.01 13.60
N GLU A 225 18.14 8.58 12.91
CA GLU A 225 19.45 9.21 13.00
C GLU A 225 19.44 10.67 12.51
N ARG A 226 18.67 10.96 11.47
CA ARG A 226 18.52 12.30 10.87
C ARG A 226 17.54 13.21 11.60
N THR A 227 16.73 12.64 12.50
CA THR A 227 15.72 13.40 13.26
C THR A 227 16.41 14.34 14.25
N PRO A 228 15.95 15.61 14.37
CA PRO A 228 16.47 16.55 15.36
C PRO A 228 16.47 15.96 16.77
N PRO A 229 17.51 16.23 17.57
CA PRO A 229 17.72 15.57 18.88
C PRO A 229 16.52 15.64 19.83
N ASP A 230 15.86 16.81 19.90
CA ASP A 230 14.71 17.01 20.80
C ASP A 230 13.51 16.15 20.37
N VAL A 231 13.20 16.14 19.07
CA VAL A 231 12.12 15.33 18.49
C VAL A 231 12.43 13.83 18.62
N ARG A 232 13.68 13.44 18.37
CA ARG A 232 14.15 12.05 18.52
C ARG A 232 14.02 11.55 19.95
N SER A 233 14.35 12.41 20.95
CA SER A 233 14.20 12.05 22.38
C SER A 233 12.76 11.68 22.72
N GLU A 234 11.77 12.37 22.16
CA GLU A 234 10.36 12.06 22.39
C GLU A 234 9.94 10.77 21.66
N ILE A 235 10.40 10.59 20.41
CA ILE A 235 10.13 9.34 19.65
C ILE A 235 10.68 8.11 20.38
N LEU A 236 11.89 8.20 20.98
CA LEU A 236 12.47 7.09 21.71
C LEU A 236 11.69 6.73 22.99
N LYS A 237 10.93 7.65 23.56
CA LYS A 237 10.04 7.41 24.71
C LYS A 237 8.69 6.84 24.28
N SER A 238 8.09 7.39 23.21
CA SER A 238 6.74 7.04 22.75
C SER A 238 6.71 5.81 21.84
N GLY A 239 7.82 5.53 21.16
CA GLY A 239 7.90 4.49 20.14
C GLY A 239 7.54 4.95 18.72
N ILE A 240 7.34 3.96 17.85
CA ILE A 240 6.94 4.13 16.44
C ILE A 240 5.51 3.61 16.31
N TYR A 241 4.69 4.33 15.58
CA TYR A 241 3.28 4.03 15.34
C TYR A 241 3.07 3.51 13.93
#